data_aa9b7a75b949faf0bfc9595bc5ad1b29
#
_entry.id   aa9b7a75b949faf0bfc9595bc5ad1b29
#
_cell.length_a   1.000
_cell.length_b   1.000
_cell.length_c   1.000
_cell.angle_alpha   90.00
_cell.angle_beta   90.00
_cell.angle_gamma   90.00
#
_symmetry.space_group_name_H-M   'P 1'
#
loop_
_entity.id
_entity.type
_entity.pdbx_description
1 polymer ?
#
loop_
_entity_poly.entity_id
_entity_poly.type
_entity_poly.pdbx_seq_one_letter_code
_entity_poly.pdbx_strand_id
1 'polypeptide(L)'
;KRKSVQSYSLFFILSISSLCIYWEIFSRSTILINAVLFTLFLLYLERFRTFSTRQLIWSAVIGGLLFSIRNVFVLPLIVWGLYQLFQEKTSPKKIFLWGFVFLLSFAITFVPFIWLYPDEFWEVNPFSTQSSLVSFHFIVLFVLIAIAGSFFCRNYNDVRFFSVLLLFGIVTIHFIEAICQYSFTQALFQSKADISYYIFCIPYLLQILADTDYKRLMNPQT
;
A
#
# COMPACT_ATOMS: atom_id res chain seq x y z
N LYS A 1 -1.92 -20.31 -20.07
CA LYS A 1 -1.50 -18.94 -20.47
C LYS A 1 -1.64 -17.91 -19.34
N ARG A 2 -2.76 -17.86 -18.57
CA ARG A 2 -2.97 -16.86 -17.51
C ARG A 2 -1.93 -16.98 -16.38
N LYS A 3 -1.58 -18.20 -15.94
CA LYS A 3 -0.57 -18.43 -14.87
C LYS A 3 0.84 -17.96 -15.28
N SER A 4 1.21 -18.08 -16.58
CA SER A 4 2.52 -17.65 -17.05
C SER A 4 2.66 -16.11 -17.04
N VAL A 5 1.64 -15.38 -17.49
CA VAL A 5 1.64 -13.92 -17.51
C VAL A 5 1.77 -13.35 -16.08
N GLN A 6 1.00 -13.92 -15.12
CA GLN A 6 1.12 -13.52 -13.71
C GLN A 6 2.54 -13.76 -13.17
N SER A 7 3.15 -14.90 -13.48
CA SER A 7 4.51 -15.21 -13.03
C SER A 7 5.54 -14.22 -13.56
N TYR A 8 5.46 -13.88 -14.87
CA TYR A 8 6.38 -12.89 -15.45
C TYR A 8 6.19 -11.49 -14.88
N SER A 9 4.93 -11.06 -14.66
CA SER A 9 4.65 -9.76 -14.04
C SER A 9 5.19 -9.70 -12.62
N LEU A 10 4.98 -10.74 -11.82
CA LEU A 10 5.49 -10.81 -10.44
C LEU A 10 7.03 -10.80 -10.40
N PHE A 11 7.68 -11.56 -11.29
CA PHE A 11 9.14 -11.56 -11.39
C PHE A 11 9.69 -10.19 -11.76
N PHE A 12 9.08 -9.50 -12.73
CA PHE A 12 9.48 -8.17 -13.17
C PHE A 12 9.35 -7.15 -12.02
N ILE A 13 8.18 -7.14 -11.34
CA ILE A 13 7.94 -6.24 -10.21
C ILE A 13 8.92 -6.52 -9.07
N LEU A 14 9.15 -7.80 -8.75
CA LEU A 14 10.09 -8.20 -7.70
C LEU A 14 11.51 -7.73 -8.02
N SER A 15 11.95 -7.84 -9.28
CA SER A 15 13.28 -7.40 -9.70
C SER A 15 13.46 -5.89 -9.52
N ILE A 16 12.48 -5.09 -9.95
CA ILE A 16 12.53 -3.63 -9.77
C ILE A 16 12.50 -3.27 -8.28
N SER A 17 11.60 -3.88 -7.51
CA SER A 17 11.49 -3.61 -6.07
C SER A 17 12.78 -3.98 -5.31
N SER A 18 13.46 -5.06 -5.73
CA SER A 18 14.75 -5.45 -5.14
C SER A 18 15.85 -4.45 -5.43
N LEU A 19 15.91 -3.87 -6.64
CA LEU A 19 16.85 -2.79 -6.96
C LEU A 19 16.61 -1.56 -6.07
N CYS A 20 15.36 -1.24 -5.77
CA CYS A 20 15.02 -0.13 -4.89
C CYS A 20 15.48 -0.35 -3.44
N ILE A 21 15.58 -1.60 -2.95
CA ILE A 21 16.15 -1.90 -1.63
C ILE A 21 17.62 -1.45 -1.56
N TYR A 22 18.41 -1.74 -2.58
CA TYR A 22 19.80 -1.28 -2.61
C TYR A 22 19.88 0.24 -2.55
N TRP A 23 19.05 0.93 -3.34
CA TRP A 23 18.96 2.39 -3.32
C TRP A 23 18.63 2.92 -1.93
N GLU A 24 17.66 2.31 -1.27
CA GLU A 24 17.19 2.69 0.06
C GLU A 24 18.25 2.49 1.14
N ILE A 25 19.02 1.41 1.07
CA ILE A 25 20.14 1.15 2.00
C ILE A 25 21.18 2.29 1.89
N PHE A 26 21.47 2.76 0.68
CA PHE A 26 22.40 3.87 0.47
C PHE A 26 21.82 5.21 0.92
N SER A 27 20.53 5.45 0.75
CA SER A 27 19.88 6.72 1.10
C SER A 27 19.58 6.87 2.60
N ARG A 28 19.78 5.81 3.40
CA ARG A 28 19.49 5.77 4.84
C ARG A 28 18.05 6.15 5.20
N SER A 29 17.10 5.87 4.34
CA SER A 29 15.69 6.17 4.54
C SER A 29 15.00 5.20 5.51
N THR A 30 13.85 5.59 6.03
CA THR A 30 13.02 4.76 6.92
C THR A 30 12.03 3.87 6.18
N ILE A 31 11.99 3.91 4.85
CA ILE A 31 10.99 3.20 4.03
C ILE A 31 11.06 1.70 4.24
N LEU A 32 12.25 1.13 4.36
CA LEU A 32 12.41 -0.31 4.59
C LEU A 32 11.78 -0.77 5.91
N ILE A 33 11.98 0.00 6.99
CA ILE A 33 11.37 -0.29 8.29
C ILE A 33 9.84 -0.22 8.18
N ASN A 34 9.33 0.81 7.51
CA ASN A 34 7.89 0.96 7.27
C ASN A 34 7.32 -0.21 6.46
N ALA A 35 8.04 -0.70 5.45
CA ALA A 35 7.64 -1.86 4.66
C ALA A 35 7.55 -3.13 5.52
N VAL A 36 8.50 -3.35 6.43
CA VAL A 36 8.48 -4.48 7.38
C VAL A 36 7.29 -4.37 8.32
N LEU A 37 7.10 -3.21 8.96
CA LEU A 37 5.97 -2.98 9.86
C LEU A 37 4.62 -3.15 9.15
N PHE A 38 4.52 -2.67 7.93
CA PHE A 38 3.33 -2.83 7.11
C PHE A 38 3.10 -4.30 6.72
N THR A 39 4.16 -5.07 6.45
CA THR A 39 4.05 -6.51 6.20
C THR A 39 3.44 -7.23 7.39
N LEU A 40 3.95 -6.97 8.60
CA LEU A 40 3.42 -7.56 9.83
C LEU A 40 1.96 -7.17 10.07
N PHE A 41 1.63 -5.92 9.79
CA PHE A 41 0.27 -5.41 9.89
C PHE A 41 -0.68 -6.11 8.92
N LEU A 42 -0.29 -6.31 7.67
CA LEU A 42 -1.10 -7.02 6.67
C LEU A 42 -1.34 -8.49 7.05
N LEU A 43 -0.29 -9.19 7.52
CA LEU A 43 -0.42 -10.55 8.03
C LEU A 43 -1.40 -10.64 9.21
N TYR A 44 -1.38 -9.62 10.07
CA TYR A 44 -2.34 -9.54 11.16
C TYR A 44 -3.77 -9.32 10.64
N LEU A 45 -3.96 -8.44 9.65
CA LEU A 45 -5.27 -8.16 9.04
C LEU A 45 -5.91 -9.36 8.32
N GLU A 46 -5.14 -10.37 7.92
CA GLU A 46 -5.72 -11.59 7.32
C GLU A 46 -6.70 -12.31 8.26
N ARG A 47 -6.53 -12.14 9.57
CA ARG A 47 -7.42 -12.70 10.60
C ARG A 47 -8.58 -11.78 10.98
N PHE A 48 -8.80 -10.69 10.24
CA PHE A 48 -9.76 -9.63 10.60
C PHE A 48 -11.16 -10.15 10.89
N ARG A 49 -11.65 -11.13 10.13
CA ARG A 49 -12.96 -11.73 10.31
C ARG A 49 -13.18 -12.29 11.72
N THR A 50 -12.13 -12.86 12.31
CA THR A 50 -12.18 -13.50 13.64
C THR A 50 -11.86 -12.53 14.78
N PHE A 51 -11.53 -11.27 14.50
CA PHE A 51 -11.16 -10.31 15.53
C PHE A 51 -12.27 -10.09 16.55
N SER A 52 -11.91 -10.13 17.82
CA SER A 52 -12.67 -9.56 18.91
C SER A 52 -12.72 -8.02 18.78
N THR A 53 -13.64 -7.36 19.45
CA THR A 53 -13.75 -5.89 19.43
C THR A 53 -12.44 -5.22 19.86
N ARG A 54 -11.73 -5.77 20.84
CA ARG A 54 -10.43 -5.25 21.30
C ARG A 54 -9.35 -5.36 20.22
N GLN A 55 -9.26 -6.51 19.53
CA GLN A 55 -8.31 -6.72 18.43
C GLN A 55 -8.61 -5.80 17.25
N LEU A 56 -9.88 -5.59 16.96
CA LEU A 56 -10.35 -4.68 15.92
C LEU A 56 -9.91 -3.24 16.21
N ILE A 57 -10.11 -2.75 17.43
CA ILE A 57 -9.70 -1.41 17.84
C ILE A 57 -8.17 -1.27 17.72
N TRP A 58 -7.41 -2.21 18.28
CA TRP A 58 -5.95 -2.13 18.21
C TRP A 58 -5.42 -2.21 16.79
N SER A 59 -5.98 -3.06 15.92
CA SER A 59 -5.58 -3.10 14.51
C SER A 59 -5.89 -1.79 13.79
N ALA A 60 -7.01 -1.13 14.10
CA ALA A 60 -7.36 0.16 13.54
C ALA A 60 -6.39 1.27 14.01
N VAL A 61 -6.04 1.30 15.30
CA VAL A 61 -5.07 2.25 15.86
C VAL A 61 -3.70 2.08 15.18
N ILE A 62 -3.18 0.87 15.13
CA ILE A 62 -1.88 0.57 14.50
C ILE A 62 -1.93 0.95 13.01
N GLY A 63 -3.01 0.60 12.31
CA GLY A 63 -3.19 0.95 10.90
C GLY A 63 -3.20 2.46 10.67
N GLY A 64 -3.92 3.23 11.48
CA GLY A 64 -3.98 4.69 11.39
C GLY A 64 -2.61 5.35 11.64
N LEU A 65 -1.83 4.84 12.60
CA LEU A 65 -0.48 5.30 12.86
C LEU A 65 0.47 4.98 11.69
N LEU A 66 0.42 3.76 11.13
CA LEU A 66 1.22 3.38 9.97
C LEU A 66 0.88 4.22 8.74
N PHE A 67 -0.40 4.49 8.54
CA PHE A 67 -0.88 5.32 7.44
C PHE A 67 -0.44 6.78 7.57
N SER A 68 -0.33 7.31 8.78
CA SER A 68 0.17 8.67 8.99
C SER A 68 1.64 8.86 8.54
N ILE A 69 2.41 7.77 8.52
CA ILE A 69 3.79 7.79 8.03
C ILE A 69 3.83 7.76 6.49
N ARG A 70 2.95 6.97 5.85
CA ARG A 70 2.91 6.78 4.39
C ARG A 70 1.49 6.51 3.89
N ASN A 71 0.88 7.45 3.19
CA ASN A 71 -0.51 7.35 2.69
C ASN A 71 -0.65 6.54 1.39
N VAL A 72 0.43 6.12 0.75
CA VAL A 72 0.37 5.26 -0.45
C VAL A 72 -0.42 3.96 -0.22
N PHE A 73 -0.51 3.51 1.04
CA PHE A 73 -1.26 2.32 1.43
C PHE A 73 -2.79 2.47 1.37
N VAL A 74 -3.31 3.67 1.10
CA VAL A 74 -4.78 3.86 0.97
C VAL A 74 -5.37 2.97 -0.12
N LEU A 75 -4.69 2.82 -1.26
CA LEU A 75 -5.17 2.01 -2.37
C LEU A 75 -5.33 0.51 -1.99
N PRO A 76 -4.30 -0.16 -1.44
CA PRO A 76 -4.44 -1.50 -0.90
C PRO A 76 -5.52 -1.64 0.17
N LEU A 77 -5.67 -0.65 1.05
CA LEU A 77 -6.69 -0.69 2.10
C LEU A 77 -8.12 -0.57 1.55
N ILE A 78 -8.32 0.21 0.48
CA ILE A 78 -9.62 0.26 -0.24
C ILE A 78 -9.94 -1.13 -0.79
N VAL A 79 -9.02 -1.76 -1.52
CA VAL A 79 -9.23 -3.10 -2.10
C VAL A 79 -9.53 -4.12 -1.01
N TRP A 80 -8.73 -4.12 0.06
CA TRP A 80 -8.92 -5.02 1.19
C TRP A 80 -10.28 -4.79 1.90
N GLY A 81 -10.64 -3.54 2.19
CA GLY A 81 -11.88 -3.20 2.89
C GLY A 81 -13.12 -3.59 2.09
N LEU A 82 -13.12 -3.33 0.79
CA LEU A 82 -14.21 -3.73 -0.10
C LEU A 82 -14.28 -5.26 -0.27
N TYR A 83 -13.14 -5.93 -0.37
CA TYR A 83 -13.09 -7.40 -0.37
C TYR A 83 -13.70 -7.98 0.92
N GLN A 84 -13.34 -7.44 2.10
CA GLN A 84 -13.93 -7.84 3.38
C GLN A 84 -15.45 -7.67 3.41
N LEU A 85 -15.95 -6.57 2.83
CA LEU A 85 -17.38 -6.26 2.81
C LEU A 85 -18.15 -7.18 1.88
N PHE A 86 -17.67 -7.36 0.66
CA PHE A 86 -18.44 -8.02 -0.41
C PHE A 86 -18.17 -9.52 -0.51
N GLN A 87 -16.93 -9.96 -0.39
CA GLN A 87 -16.57 -11.37 -0.57
C GLN A 87 -16.58 -12.14 0.76
N GLU A 88 -15.94 -11.60 1.79
CA GLU A 88 -15.91 -12.21 3.13
C GLU A 88 -17.19 -11.97 3.92
N LYS A 89 -18.10 -11.14 3.41
CA LYS A 89 -19.38 -10.79 4.05
C LYS A 89 -19.20 -10.37 5.52
N THR A 90 -18.12 -9.69 5.82
CA THR A 90 -17.87 -9.14 7.15
C THR A 90 -18.92 -8.09 7.47
N SER A 91 -19.43 -8.08 8.71
CA SER A 91 -20.46 -7.12 9.12
C SER A 91 -20.06 -5.68 8.79
N PRO A 92 -20.89 -4.90 8.08
CA PRO A 92 -20.62 -3.51 7.77
C PRO A 92 -20.33 -2.65 9.00
N LYS A 93 -21.01 -2.93 10.12
CA LYS A 93 -20.76 -2.25 11.41
C LYS A 93 -19.32 -2.44 11.90
N LYS A 94 -18.77 -3.65 11.72
CA LYS A 94 -17.40 -3.97 12.12
C LYS A 94 -16.38 -3.21 11.26
N ILE A 95 -16.61 -3.15 9.95
CA ILE A 95 -15.75 -2.42 9.01
C ILE A 95 -15.84 -0.92 9.26
N PHE A 96 -17.04 -0.40 9.48
CA PHE A 96 -17.24 1.01 9.77
C PHE A 96 -16.57 1.43 11.09
N LEU A 97 -16.73 0.63 12.15
CA LEU A 97 -16.05 0.88 13.43
C LEU A 97 -14.52 0.88 13.26
N TRP A 98 -14.00 -0.10 12.51
CA TRP A 98 -12.58 -0.17 12.22
C TRP A 98 -12.09 1.07 11.45
N GLY A 99 -12.79 1.45 10.38
CA GLY A 99 -12.47 2.63 9.57
C GLY A 99 -12.54 3.92 10.37
N PHE A 100 -13.54 4.08 11.23
CA PHE A 100 -13.68 5.25 12.10
C PHE A 100 -12.50 5.38 13.08
N VAL A 101 -12.16 4.29 13.79
CA VAL A 101 -11.01 4.29 14.73
C VAL A 101 -9.70 4.50 13.99
N PHE A 102 -9.55 3.92 12.80
CA PHE A 102 -8.40 4.12 11.92
C PHE A 102 -8.22 5.61 11.55
N LEU A 103 -9.28 6.26 11.05
CA LEU A 103 -9.25 7.68 10.69
C LEU A 103 -9.00 8.58 11.89
N LEU A 104 -9.60 8.26 13.04
CA LEU A 104 -9.36 9.00 14.27
C LEU A 104 -7.89 8.90 14.72
N SER A 105 -7.33 7.68 14.68
CA SER A 105 -5.92 7.45 15.04
C SER A 105 -4.97 8.15 14.08
N PHE A 106 -5.28 8.16 12.78
CA PHE A 106 -4.57 8.93 11.78
C PHE A 106 -4.64 10.44 12.07
N ALA A 107 -5.84 10.99 12.30
CA ALA A 107 -6.04 12.42 12.55
C ALA A 107 -5.31 12.91 13.82
N ILE A 108 -5.33 12.11 14.89
CA ILE A 108 -4.66 12.45 16.16
C ILE A 108 -3.16 12.69 15.97
N THR A 109 -2.51 12.05 15.01
CA THR A 109 -1.06 12.26 14.76
C THR A 109 -0.74 13.68 14.32
N PHE A 110 -1.69 14.40 13.73
CA PHE A 110 -1.51 15.79 13.26
C PHE A 110 -1.88 16.83 14.32
N VAL A 111 -2.67 16.46 15.32
CA VAL A 111 -3.14 17.41 16.36
C VAL A 111 -2.00 18.18 17.03
N PRO A 112 -0.88 17.57 17.47
CA PRO A 112 0.21 18.32 18.08
C PRO A 112 0.82 19.37 17.16
N PHE A 113 0.95 19.04 15.86
CA PHE A 113 1.52 19.95 14.86
C PHE A 113 0.58 21.11 14.56
N ILE A 114 -0.71 20.84 14.38
CA ILE A 114 -1.72 21.88 14.17
C ILE A 114 -1.83 22.81 15.38
N TRP A 115 -1.65 22.28 16.59
CA TRP A 115 -1.75 23.07 17.82
C TRP A 115 -0.51 23.94 18.07
N LEU A 116 0.67 23.37 17.88
CA LEU A 116 1.93 24.02 18.24
C LEU A 116 2.49 24.90 17.10
N TYR A 117 2.23 24.52 15.85
CA TYR A 117 2.82 25.14 14.66
C TYR A 117 1.77 25.23 13.53
N PRO A 118 0.67 26.00 13.73
CA PRO A 118 -0.43 26.06 12.76
C PRO A 118 -0.01 26.59 11.40
N ASP A 119 0.77 27.67 11.37
CA ASP A 119 1.17 28.32 10.12
C ASP A 119 2.10 27.40 9.31
N GLU A 120 3.14 26.86 9.95
CA GLU A 120 4.06 25.92 9.33
C GLU A 120 3.38 24.62 8.89
N PHE A 121 2.38 24.14 9.62
CA PHE A 121 1.61 22.96 9.23
C PHE A 121 0.87 23.20 7.92
N TRP A 122 0.27 24.37 7.71
CA TRP A 122 -0.43 24.68 6.48
C TRP A 122 0.51 24.96 5.30
N GLU A 123 1.69 25.53 5.55
CA GLU A 123 2.72 25.72 4.52
C GLU A 123 3.35 24.40 4.05
N VAL A 124 3.69 23.50 4.98
CA VAL A 124 4.37 22.24 4.70
C VAL A 124 3.39 21.06 4.86
N ASN A 125 2.13 21.29 4.57
CA ASN A 125 1.09 20.28 4.72
C ASN A 125 1.49 18.95 4.07
N PRO A 126 1.64 17.86 4.84
CA PRO A 126 2.06 16.55 4.31
C PRO A 126 1.11 16.01 3.24
N PHE A 127 -0.16 16.45 3.24
CA PHE A 127 -1.10 16.11 2.17
C PHE A 127 -0.78 16.84 0.87
N SER A 128 -0.40 18.12 0.93
CA SER A 128 -0.03 18.87 -0.27
C SER A 128 1.28 18.34 -0.85
N THR A 129 2.26 18.02 0.00
CA THR A 129 3.55 17.47 -0.43
C THR A 129 3.38 16.11 -1.10
N GLN A 130 2.54 15.23 -0.55
CA GLN A 130 2.32 13.91 -1.13
C GLN A 130 1.35 13.93 -2.32
N SER A 131 0.35 14.82 -2.35
CA SER A 131 -0.53 14.99 -3.51
C SER A 131 0.15 15.71 -4.67
N SER A 132 1.23 16.45 -4.41
CA SER A 132 2.03 17.07 -5.49
C SER A 132 2.92 16.08 -6.23
N LEU A 133 3.16 14.89 -5.67
CA LEU A 133 3.97 13.86 -6.32
C LEU A 133 3.29 13.23 -7.53
N VAL A 134 1.95 13.12 -7.50
CA VAL A 134 1.16 12.54 -8.60
C VAL A 134 -0.01 13.47 -8.88
N SER A 135 -0.25 13.75 -10.15
CA SER A 135 -1.37 14.59 -10.57
C SER A 135 -2.71 14.06 -10.06
N PHE A 136 -3.56 14.95 -9.52
CA PHE A 136 -4.81 14.58 -8.85
C PHE A 136 -5.72 13.65 -9.67
N HIS A 137 -5.79 13.85 -10.98
CA HIS A 137 -6.60 12.99 -11.86
C HIS A 137 -6.12 11.53 -11.88
N PHE A 138 -4.82 11.25 -11.74
CA PHE A 138 -4.32 9.88 -11.61
C PHE A 138 -4.65 9.29 -10.25
N ILE A 139 -4.62 10.08 -9.18
CA ILE A 139 -5.05 9.61 -7.85
C ILE A 139 -6.51 9.14 -7.92
N VAL A 140 -7.40 9.97 -8.49
CA VAL A 140 -8.81 9.62 -8.69
C VAL A 140 -8.95 8.37 -9.55
N LEU A 141 -8.22 8.28 -10.66
CA LEU A 141 -8.22 7.10 -11.53
C LEU A 141 -7.83 5.84 -10.79
N PHE A 142 -6.74 5.86 -10.01
CA PHE A 142 -6.29 4.70 -9.23
C PHE A 142 -7.27 4.31 -8.12
N VAL A 143 -7.94 5.27 -7.48
CA VAL A 143 -9.02 4.99 -6.53
C VAL A 143 -10.19 4.29 -7.23
N LEU A 144 -10.61 4.76 -8.41
CA LEU A 144 -11.67 4.12 -9.19
C LEU A 144 -11.28 2.71 -9.63
N ILE A 145 -10.02 2.52 -10.08
CA ILE A 145 -9.48 1.20 -10.43
C ILE A 145 -9.45 0.29 -9.18
N ALA A 146 -9.06 0.81 -8.00
CA ALA A 146 -9.06 0.05 -6.75
C ALA A 146 -10.48 -0.43 -6.38
N ILE A 147 -11.46 0.46 -6.49
CA ILE A 147 -12.87 0.13 -6.25
C ILE A 147 -13.35 -0.92 -7.26
N ALA A 148 -13.17 -0.68 -8.55
CA ALA A 148 -13.62 -1.60 -9.59
C ALA A 148 -12.93 -2.97 -9.48
N GLY A 149 -11.62 -2.99 -9.26
CA GLY A 149 -10.81 -4.20 -9.15
C GLY A 149 -11.16 -5.05 -7.94
N SER A 150 -11.60 -4.43 -6.84
CA SER A 150 -12.00 -5.16 -5.64
C SER A 150 -13.14 -6.16 -5.90
N PHE A 151 -14.04 -5.86 -6.83
CA PHE A 151 -15.13 -6.77 -7.21
C PHE A 151 -14.65 -8.01 -7.97
N PHE A 152 -13.47 -7.96 -8.58
CA PHE A 152 -12.87 -9.11 -9.28
C PHE A 152 -12.00 -9.99 -8.37
N CYS A 153 -11.69 -9.53 -7.16
CA CYS A 153 -10.94 -10.29 -6.18
C CYS A 153 -11.84 -11.40 -5.58
N ARG A 154 -11.41 -12.67 -5.72
CA ARG A 154 -12.15 -13.84 -5.21
C ARG A 154 -11.53 -14.44 -3.94
N ASN A 155 -10.27 -14.14 -3.70
CA ASN A 155 -9.49 -14.65 -2.57
C ASN A 155 -8.43 -13.62 -2.16
N TYR A 156 -7.76 -13.85 -1.03
CA TYR A 156 -6.71 -12.95 -0.53
C TYR A 156 -5.53 -12.80 -1.49
N ASN A 157 -5.19 -13.83 -2.29
CA ASN A 157 -4.12 -13.72 -3.26
C ASN A 157 -4.47 -12.76 -4.41
N ASP A 158 -5.75 -12.71 -4.81
CA ASP A 158 -6.20 -11.73 -5.80
C ASP A 158 -6.10 -10.30 -5.21
N VAL A 159 -6.48 -10.12 -3.92
CA VAL A 159 -6.34 -8.83 -3.21
C VAL A 159 -4.89 -8.39 -3.16
N ARG A 160 -3.98 -9.29 -2.78
CA ARG A 160 -2.53 -9.02 -2.73
C ARG A 160 -1.96 -8.67 -4.10
N PHE A 161 -2.28 -9.48 -5.12
CA PHE A 161 -1.83 -9.25 -6.48
C PHE A 161 -2.32 -7.91 -7.02
N PHE A 162 -3.59 -7.60 -6.80
CA PHE A 162 -4.18 -6.33 -7.24
C PHE A 162 -3.59 -5.13 -6.49
N SER A 163 -3.32 -5.28 -5.19
CA SER A 163 -2.63 -4.27 -4.39
C SER A 163 -1.22 -3.97 -4.93
N VAL A 164 -0.47 -5.03 -5.31
CA VAL A 164 0.85 -4.86 -5.97
C VAL A 164 0.73 -4.08 -7.27
N LEU A 165 -0.24 -4.42 -8.11
CA LEU A 165 -0.44 -3.72 -9.39
C LEU A 165 -0.78 -2.24 -9.19
N LEU A 166 -1.61 -1.92 -8.20
CA LEU A 166 -1.97 -0.53 -7.88
C LEU A 166 -0.76 0.25 -7.36
N LEU A 167 -0.02 -0.31 -6.41
CA LEU A 167 1.18 0.33 -5.86
C LEU A 167 2.24 0.52 -6.93
N PHE A 168 2.53 -0.52 -7.70
CA PHE A 168 3.49 -0.44 -8.79
C PHE A 168 3.06 0.58 -9.85
N GLY A 169 1.79 0.56 -10.23
CA GLY A 169 1.23 1.46 -11.23
C GLY A 169 1.31 2.93 -10.83
N ILE A 170 0.91 3.28 -9.61
CA ILE A 170 0.93 4.69 -9.17
C ILE A 170 2.35 5.23 -9.05
N VAL A 171 3.31 4.41 -8.56
CA VAL A 171 4.72 4.80 -8.48
C VAL A 171 5.33 4.95 -9.88
N THR A 172 4.95 4.07 -10.81
CA THR A 172 5.40 4.15 -12.21
C THR A 172 4.89 5.42 -12.89
N ILE A 173 3.63 5.78 -12.69
CA ILE A 173 3.06 7.01 -13.25
C ILE A 173 3.76 8.23 -12.66
N HIS A 174 3.98 8.26 -11.34
CA HIS A 174 4.76 9.32 -10.71
C HIS A 174 6.15 9.47 -11.36
N PHE A 175 6.85 8.36 -11.58
CA PHE A 175 8.16 8.37 -12.22
C PHE A 175 8.11 8.86 -13.67
N ILE A 176 7.09 8.45 -14.44
CA ILE A 176 6.89 8.92 -15.81
C ILE A 176 6.60 10.43 -15.84
N GLU A 177 5.70 10.92 -14.97
CA GLU A 177 5.42 12.37 -14.86
C GLU A 177 6.69 13.15 -14.54
N ALA A 178 7.51 12.67 -13.60
CA ALA A 178 8.77 13.30 -13.25
C ALA A 178 9.76 13.33 -14.43
N ILE A 179 9.87 12.25 -15.22
CA ILE A 179 10.71 12.23 -16.43
C ILE A 179 10.19 13.23 -17.46
N CYS A 180 8.88 13.32 -17.66
CA CYS A 180 8.30 14.27 -18.62
C CYS A 180 8.50 15.73 -18.21
N GLN A 181 8.49 16.02 -16.89
CA GLN A 181 8.65 17.38 -16.38
C GLN A 181 10.11 17.83 -16.30
N TYR A 182 11.03 16.93 -16.01
CA TYR A 182 12.44 17.27 -15.73
C TYR A 182 13.40 16.64 -16.74
N SER A 183 13.79 15.42 -16.52
CA SER A 183 14.54 14.52 -17.40
C SER A 183 14.74 13.21 -16.63
N PHE A 184 15.15 12.14 -17.31
CA PHE A 184 15.45 10.87 -16.67
C PHE A 184 16.50 11.00 -15.57
N THR A 185 17.60 11.71 -15.85
CA THR A 185 18.70 11.89 -14.89
C THR A 185 18.26 12.70 -13.67
N GLN A 186 17.48 13.76 -13.87
CA GLN A 186 16.97 14.58 -12.77
C GLN A 186 15.90 13.85 -11.97
N ALA A 187 15.02 13.11 -12.63
CA ALA A 187 14.01 12.32 -11.95
C ALA A 187 14.66 11.28 -11.02
N LEU A 188 15.69 10.57 -11.50
CA LEU A 188 16.32 9.48 -10.77
C LEU A 188 17.33 9.97 -9.71
N PHE A 189 18.25 10.86 -10.08
CA PHE A 189 19.40 11.23 -9.23
C PHE A 189 19.24 12.53 -8.43
N GLN A 190 18.26 13.38 -8.77
CA GLN A 190 17.98 14.61 -8.03
C GLN A 190 16.71 14.51 -7.16
N SER A 191 16.26 13.29 -6.86
CA SER A 191 15.11 13.00 -5.99
C SER A 191 13.81 13.68 -6.41
N LYS A 192 13.64 13.93 -7.73
CA LYS A 192 12.36 14.45 -8.25
C LYS A 192 11.29 13.38 -8.35
N ALA A 193 11.67 12.08 -8.34
CA ALA A 193 10.79 10.96 -8.17
C ALA A 193 11.33 10.03 -7.08
N ASP A 194 10.49 9.61 -6.16
CA ASP A 194 10.87 8.68 -5.11
C ASP A 194 10.55 7.24 -5.54
N ILE A 195 11.54 6.61 -6.21
CA ILE A 195 11.44 5.23 -6.67
C ILE A 195 11.47 4.21 -5.53
N SER A 196 11.89 4.60 -4.32
CA SER A 196 11.95 3.70 -3.17
C SER A 196 10.57 3.18 -2.76
N TYR A 197 9.49 3.85 -3.16
CA TYR A 197 8.12 3.39 -2.96
C TYR A 197 7.81 2.03 -3.62
N TYR A 198 8.58 1.56 -4.61
CA TYR A 198 8.45 0.19 -5.13
C TYR A 198 8.71 -0.88 -4.07
N ILE A 199 9.44 -0.56 -2.99
CA ILE A 199 9.70 -1.46 -1.86
C ILE A 199 8.38 -1.92 -1.22
N PHE A 200 7.32 -1.10 -1.23
CA PHE A 200 6.02 -1.45 -0.68
C PHE A 200 5.27 -2.54 -1.46
N CYS A 201 5.73 -2.91 -2.65
CA CYS A 201 5.25 -4.08 -3.37
C CYS A 201 5.76 -5.40 -2.75
N ILE A 202 6.95 -5.38 -2.14
CA ILE A 202 7.64 -6.59 -1.65
C ILE A 202 6.83 -7.37 -0.62
N PRO A 203 6.21 -6.74 0.41
CA PRO A 203 5.39 -7.46 1.38
C PRO A 203 4.34 -8.36 0.76
N TYR A 204 3.61 -7.82 -0.21
CA TYR A 204 2.56 -8.55 -0.90
C TYR A 204 3.13 -9.65 -1.81
N LEU A 205 4.25 -9.37 -2.51
CA LEU A 205 4.91 -10.33 -3.37
C LEU A 205 5.40 -11.55 -2.58
N LEU A 206 6.01 -11.33 -1.43
CA LEU A 206 6.48 -12.40 -0.55
C LEU A 206 5.33 -13.27 -0.05
N GLN A 207 4.20 -12.67 0.31
CA GLN A 207 3.01 -13.40 0.73
C GLN A 207 2.43 -14.25 -0.40
N ILE A 208 2.37 -13.71 -1.64
CA ILE A 208 1.90 -14.46 -2.82
C ILE A 208 2.82 -15.65 -3.11
N LEU A 209 4.13 -15.45 -3.03
CA LEU A 209 5.12 -16.51 -3.25
C LEU A 209 5.02 -17.61 -2.20
N ALA A 210 4.94 -17.23 -0.91
CA ALA A 210 4.80 -18.18 0.18
C ALA A 210 3.54 -19.06 0.04
N ASP A 211 2.40 -18.47 -0.30
CA ASP A 211 1.16 -19.22 -0.53
C ASP A 211 1.22 -20.14 -1.74
N THR A 212 1.97 -19.75 -2.78
CA THR A 212 2.13 -20.55 -4.00
C THR A 212 2.99 -21.77 -3.73
N ASP A 213 4.09 -21.63 -3.02
CA ASP A 213 5.00 -22.72 -2.67
C ASP A 213 4.34 -23.69 -1.68
N TYR A 214 3.62 -23.17 -0.67
CA TYR A 214 2.87 -24.00 0.27
C TYR A 214 1.85 -24.90 -0.45
N LYS A 215 1.10 -24.37 -1.42
CA LYS A 215 0.14 -25.14 -2.22
C LYS A 215 0.81 -26.19 -3.09
N ARG A 216 2.02 -25.94 -3.62
CA ARG A 216 2.79 -26.93 -4.38
C ARG A 216 3.29 -28.07 -3.50
N LEU A 217 3.74 -27.77 -2.29
CA LEU A 217 4.21 -28.77 -1.32
C LEU A 217 3.08 -29.67 -0.83
N MET A 218 1.87 -29.13 -0.66
CA MET A 218 0.70 -29.89 -0.19
C MET A 218 0.00 -30.67 -1.32
N ASN A 219 0.18 -30.28 -2.58
CA ASN A 219 -0.38 -30.97 -3.78
C ASN A 219 0.69 -31.16 -4.86
N PRO A 220 1.61 -32.12 -4.70
CA PRO A 220 2.69 -32.35 -5.67
C PRO A 220 2.23 -32.89 -7.04
N GLN A 221 0.93 -33.16 -7.24
CA GLN A 221 0.38 -33.76 -8.47
C GLN A 221 -0.29 -32.74 -9.43
N THR A 222 -0.19 -31.44 -9.21
CA THR A 222 -0.65 -30.40 -10.15
C THR A 222 0.55 -29.60 -10.68
#